data_45d44e6eba04ca3756375bd9ba372027
#
_entry.id   45d44e6eba04ca3756375bd9ba372027
#
_cell.length_a   1.000
_cell.length_b   1.000
_cell.length_c   1.000
_cell.angle_alpha   90.00
_cell.angle_beta   90.00
_cell.angle_gamma   90.00
#
_symmetry.space_group_name_H-M   'P 1'
#
loop_
_entity.id
_entity.type
_entity.pdbx_description
1 polymer ?
#
loop_
_entity_poly.entity_id
_entity_poly.type
_entity_poly.pdbx_seq_one_letter_code
_entity_poly.pdbx_strand_id
1 'polypeptide(L)'
;MPARLSERYESEIKPQLMERFGYSSVMQAPRVLKITVNMGVGEAKQDSKMLDAAAEQLATIVGQKPAVRRAKKSIAGFKLREGMPVGVVATLRRDRMWEMLDRLQSIAIPRIRDFRGLNPRSFDGRGNYTLGLREQIIFPEIDYDAIDQVRGLNVTITTSAATDDEARELLRLLGMPFRSEERGPTAAEVRQAQQLADEKRAAEQQAAEQLKAERGETDEDDTEGSPEAAEDAGPSEEPGNE
;
A
#
# COMPACT_ATOMS: atom_id res chain seq x y z
N MET A 1 -8.00 33.60 8.17
CA MET A 1 -6.54 33.39 8.06
C MET A 1 -6.36 32.18 7.15
N PRO A 2 -5.41 32.19 6.21
CA PRO A 2 -5.13 31.03 5.39
C PRO A 2 -4.63 29.87 6.28
N ALA A 3 -4.89 28.63 5.86
CA ALA A 3 -4.46 27.45 6.59
C ALA A 3 -2.93 27.33 6.56
N ARG A 4 -2.30 26.97 7.68
CA ARG A 4 -0.84 26.83 7.83
C ARG A 4 -0.16 26.04 6.70
N LEU A 5 -0.73 24.90 6.31
CA LEU A 5 -0.20 24.08 5.21
C LEU A 5 -0.35 24.75 3.86
N SER A 6 -1.36 25.61 3.65
CA SER A 6 -1.51 26.37 2.41
C SER A 6 -0.40 27.40 2.25
N GLU A 7 -0.07 28.13 3.32
CA GLU A 7 1.05 29.08 3.31
C GLU A 7 2.39 28.38 3.06
N ARG A 8 2.62 27.27 3.76
CA ARG A 8 3.83 26.46 3.57
C ARG A 8 3.94 25.91 2.16
N TYR A 9 2.82 25.49 1.55
CA TYR A 9 2.82 25.03 0.17
C TYR A 9 3.26 26.12 -0.79
N GLU A 10 2.73 27.33 -0.67
CA GLU A 10 3.05 28.45 -1.58
C GLU A 10 4.49 28.97 -1.38
N SER A 11 4.97 29.05 -0.12
CA SER A 11 6.28 29.65 0.20
C SER A 11 7.45 28.69 0.03
N GLU A 12 7.29 27.42 0.40
CA GLU A 12 8.41 26.47 0.49
C GLU A 12 8.31 25.33 -0.52
N ILE A 13 7.13 24.66 -0.59
CA ILE A 13 6.99 23.40 -1.30
C ILE A 13 6.96 23.59 -2.81
N LYS A 14 6.21 24.58 -3.25
CA LYS A 14 6.04 24.88 -4.67
C LYS A 14 7.36 25.20 -5.39
N PRO A 15 8.26 26.05 -4.85
CA PRO A 15 9.59 26.28 -5.43
C PRO A 15 10.43 25.00 -5.48
N GLN A 16 10.43 24.18 -4.41
CA GLN A 16 11.17 22.92 -4.36
C GLN A 16 10.69 21.92 -5.43
N LEU A 17 9.39 21.83 -5.66
CA LEU A 17 8.83 20.98 -6.72
C LEU A 17 9.22 21.47 -8.11
N MET A 18 9.24 22.79 -8.32
CA MET A 18 9.66 23.37 -9.58
C MET A 18 11.13 23.07 -9.89
N GLU A 19 12.01 23.20 -8.90
CA GLU A 19 13.43 22.88 -9.05
C GLU A 19 13.65 21.38 -9.31
N ARG A 20 12.97 20.52 -8.55
CA ARG A 20 13.15 19.08 -8.64
C ARG A 20 12.69 18.48 -9.96
N PHE A 21 11.55 18.92 -10.48
CA PHE A 21 10.96 18.37 -11.71
C PHE A 21 11.22 19.24 -12.95
N GLY A 22 11.89 20.38 -12.80
CA GLY A 22 12.26 21.24 -13.92
C GLY A 22 11.08 21.87 -14.65
N TYR A 23 10.01 22.23 -13.93
CA TYR A 23 8.83 22.82 -14.56
C TYR A 23 9.13 24.21 -15.13
N SER A 24 8.68 24.46 -16.36
CA SER A 24 8.85 25.75 -17.04
C SER A 24 7.89 26.84 -16.53
N SER A 25 6.79 26.46 -15.89
CA SER A 25 5.78 27.39 -15.38
C SER A 25 5.33 27.01 -13.96
N VAL A 26 5.13 28.00 -13.13
CA VAL A 26 4.60 27.88 -11.76
C VAL A 26 3.24 27.16 -11.73
N MET A 27 2.47 27.26 -12.81
CA MET A 27 1.14 26.61 -12.90
C MET A 27 1.20 25.11 -13.16
N GLN A 28 2.36 24.57 -13.55
CA GLN A 28 2.59 23.14 -13.75
C GLN A 28 2.83 22.43 -12.42
N ALA A 29 3.28 23.16 -11.38
CA ALA A 29 3.55 22.56 -10.08
C ALA A 29 2.32 21.82 -9.54
N PRO A 30 2.48 20.55 -9.12
CA PRO A 30 1.37 19.75 -8.61
C PRO A 30 0.83 20.33 -7.31
N ARG A 31 -0.50 20.36 -7.18
CA ARG A 31 -1.22 20.88 -6.01
C ARG A 31 -2.32 19.92 -5.57
N VAL A 32 -2.69 20.00 -4.30
CA VAL A 32 -3.86 19.28 -3.80
C VAL A 32 -5.13 19.97 -4.27
N LEU A 33 -6.05 19.23 -4.88
CA LEU A 33 -7.30 19.75 -5.45
C LEU A 33 -8.49 19.59 -4.52
N LYS A 34 -8.60 18.40 -3.91
CA LYS A 34 -9.66 18.04 -2.97
C LYS A 34 -9.24 16.87 -2.11
N ILE A 35 -9.87 16.76 -0.94
CA ILE A 35 -9.84 15.56 -0.10
C ILE A 35 -11.27 15.02 -0.02
N THR A 36 -11.42 13.75 -0.31
CA THR A 36 -12.70 13.05 -0.19
C THR A 36 -12.60 12.05 0.94
N VAL A 37 -13.48 12.20 1.93
CA VAL A 37 -13.59 11.26 3.05
C VAL A 37 -14.87 10.46 2.85
N ASN A 38 -14.72 9.13 2.80
CA ASN A 38 -15.82 8.20 2.60
C ASN A 38 -15.91 7.21 3.75
N MET A 39 -17.11 6.99 4.26
CA MET A 39 -17.41 5.97 5.26
C MET A 39 -18.44 5.02 4.68
N GLY A 40 -18.05 3.76 4.48
CA GLY A 40 -18.95 2.70 4.02
C GLY A 40 -19.75 2.14 5.18
N VAL A 41 -21.08 2.11 5.05
CA VAL A 41 -21.99 1.56 6.06
C VAL A 41 -22.83 0.47 5.41
N GLY A 42 -22.29 -0.75 5.39
CA GLY A 42 -22.97 -1.91 4.80
C GLY A 42 -24.24 -2.31 5.55
N GLU A 43 -24.28 -2.07 6.85
CA GLU A 43 -25.39 -2.37 7.76
C GLU A 43 -26.57 -1.42 7.59
N ALA A 44 -26.36 -0.24 6.98
CA ALA A 44 -27.44 0.72 6.67
C ALA A 44 -28.57 0.14 5.78
N LYS A 45 -28.33 -1.03 5.19
CA LYS A 45 -29.38 -1.77 4.45
C LYS A 45 -30.48 -2.29 5.35
N GLN A 46 -30.18 -2.59 6.61
CA GLN A 46 -31.09 -3.16 7.60
C GLN A 46 -31.61 -2.08 8.56
N ASP A 47 -30.72 -1.18 8.98
CA ASP A 47 -31.04 -0.11 9.91
C ASP A 47 -30.56 1.26 9.40
N SER A 48 -31.49 2.15 9.13
CA SER A 48 -31.20 3.52 8.68
C SER A 48 -30.54 4.37 9.78
N LYS A 49 -30.77 4.06 11.08
CA LYS A 49 -30.15 4.77 12.20
C LYS A 49 -28.63 4.67 12.20
N MET A 50 -28.10 3.52 11.76
CA MET A 50 -26.65 3.33 11.59
C MET A 50 -26.03 4.30 10.58
N LEU A 51 -26.81 4.65 9.55
CA LEU A 51 -26.36 5.62 8.54
C LEU A 51 -26.35 7.04 9.11
N ASP A 52 -27.40 7.39 9.86
CA ASP A 52 -27.54 8.72 10.45
C ASP A 52 -26.42 8.94 11.49
N ALA A 53 -26.14 7.95 12.36
CA ALA A 53 -25.02 7.99 13.27
C ALA A 53 -23.67 8.13 12.57
N ALA A 54 -23.44 7.39 11.46
CA ALA A 54 -22.24 7.52 10.66
C ALA A 54 -22.13 8.91 10.00
N ALA A 55 -23.24 9.50 9.59
CA ALA A 55 -23.27 10.84 9.00
C ALA A 55 -22.95 11.91 10.04
N GLU A 56 -23.46 11.79 11.27
CA GLU A 56 -23.11 12.69 12.38
C GLU A 56 -21.64 12.60 12.76
N GLN A 57 -21.12 11.38 12.93
CA GLN A 57 -19.71 11.16 13.22
C GLN A 57 -18.81 11.75 12.13
N LEU A 58 -19.13 11.49 10.86
CA LEU A 58 -18.36 12.05 9.75
C LEU A 58 -18.49 13.57 9.69
N ALA A 59 -19.65 14.14 10.00
CA ALA A 59 -19.85 15.59 10.07
C ALA A 59 -18.97 16.24 11.15
N THR A 60 -18.85 15.59 12.29
CA THR A 60 -18.00 16.03 13.40
C THR A 60 -16.52 16.02 13.01
N ILE A 61 -16.04 14.94 12.39
CA ILE A 61 -14.64 14.81 11.91
C ILE A 61 -14.31 15.88 10.87
N VAL A 62 -15.20 16.05 9.88
CA VAL A 62 -14.92 16.86 8.68
C VAL A 62 -15.29 18.33 8.85
N GLY A 63 -16.19 18.64 9.80
CA GLY A 63 -16.74 19.98 9.99
C GLY A 63 -17.72 20.38 8.86
N GLN A 64 -18.26 19.41 8.10
CA GLN A 64 -19.16 19.64 6.98
C GLN A 64 -20.19 18.52 6.89
N LYS A 65 -21.47 18.85 6.62
CA LYS A 65 -22.53 17.87 6.42
C LYS A 65 -22.18 16.93 5.26
N PRO A 66 -22.06 15.61 5.50
CA PRO A 66 -21.77 14.64 4.46
C PRO A 66 -22.99 14.36 3.59
N ALA A 67 -22.74 13.86 2.39
CA ALA A 67 -23.77 13.41 1.47
C ALA A 67 -23.96 11.90 1.57
N VAL A 68 -25.21 11.45 1.72
CA VAL A 68 -25.55 10.02 1.67
C VAL A 68 -25.36 9.50 0.26
N ARG A 69 -24.65 8.37 0.15
CA ARG A 69 -24.48 7.66 -1.12
C ARG A 69 -25.43 6.47 -1.20
N ARG A 70 -26.12 6.39 -2.34
CA ARG A 70 -27.10 5.35 -2.64
C ARG A 70 -26.59 4.44 -3.74
N ALA A 71 -27.01 3.19 -3.70
CA ALA A 71 -26.66 2.21 -4.72
C ALA A 71 -27.23 2.62 -6.08
N LYS A 72 -26.40 2.53 -7.12
CA LYS A 72 -26.77 2.85 -8.53
C LYS A 72 -27.37 1.66 -9.27
N LYS A 73 -27.11 0.44 -8.82
CA LYS A 73 -27.58 -0.82 -9.43
C LYS A 73 -27.98 -1.80 -8.35
N SER A 74 -28.93 -2.66 -8.66
CA SER A 74 -29.31 -3.79 -7.81
C SER A 74 -28.33 -4.95 -8.03
N ILE A 75 -27.83 -5.55 -6.93
CA ILE A 75 -26.92 -6.70 -6.95
C ILE A 75 -27.44 -7.74 -5.97
N ALA A 76 -27.94 -8.86 -6.50
CA ALA A 76 -28.58 -9.91 -5.69
C ALA A 76 -27.61 -10.56 -4.68
N GLY A 77 -26.38 -10.84 -5.09
CA GLY A 77 -25.36 -11.43 -4.23
C GLY A 77 -25.03 -10.62 -2.97
N PHE A 78 -25.18 -9.30 -3.03
CA PHE A 78 -24.99 -8.41 -1.86
C PHE A 78 -26.30 -7.99 -1.20
N LYS A 79 -27.43 -8.57 -1.60
CA LYS A 79 -28.78 -8.18 -1.11
C LYS A 79 -29.01 -6.67 -1.22
N LEU A 80 -28.57 -6.06 -2.33
CA LEU A 80 -28.59 -4.64 -2.58
C LEU A 80 -29.61 -4.31 -3.67
N ARG A 81 -30.50 -3.35 -3.40
CA ARG A 81 -31.42 -2.78 -4.39
C ARG A 81 -30.97 -1.37 -4.77
N GLU A 82 -31.30 -0.96 -5.96
CA GLU A 82 -31.12 0.42 -6.41
C GLU A 82 -31.79 1.40 -5.46
N GLY A 83 -31.13 2.53 -5.19
CA GLY A 83 -31.62 3.55 -4.26
C GLY A 83 -31.34 3.27 -2.78
N MET A 84 -30.92 2.07 -2.38
CA MET A 84 -30.57 1.78 -0.98
C MET A 84 -29.36 2.58 -0.54
N PRO A 85 -29.35 3.14 0.69
CA PRO A 85 -28.19 3.84 1.24
C PRO A 85 -27.05 2.84 1.51
N VAL A 86 -25.82 3.20 1.16
CA VAL A 86 -24.64 2.33 1.30
C VAL A 86 -23.49 2.99 2.04
N GLY A 87 -23.55 4.29 2.26
CA GLY A 87 -22.52 5.03 2.97
C GLY A 87 -22.66 6.53 2.87
N VAL A 88 -21.72 7.22 3.47
CA VAL A 88 -21.66 8.68 3.51
C VAL A 88 -20.32 9.18 2.98
N VAL A 89 -20.32 10.33 2.32
CA VAL A 89 -19.12 10.93 1.75
C VAL A 89 -19.11 12.44 1.97
N ALA A 90 -17.95 12.96 2.30
CA ALA A 90 -17.70 14.40 2.35
C ALA A 90 -16.55 14.75 1.39
N THR A 91 -16.68 15.84 0.65
CA THR A 91 -15.62 16.34 -0.24
C THR A 91 -15.22 17.72 0.22
N LEU A 92 -13.96 17.87 0.57
CA LEU A 92 -13.35 19.09 1.07
C LEU A 92 -12.51 19.76 -0.02
N ARG A 93 -12.55 21.08 -0.06
CA ARG A 93 -11.77 21.93 -0.97
C ARG A 93 -11.30 23.17 -0.26
N ARG A 94 -10.28 23.83 -0.83
CA ARG A 94 -9.73 25.11 -0.32
C ARG A 94 -9.30 24.98 1.15
N ASP A 95 -9.64 25.93 2.00
CA ASP A 95 -9.18 26.03 3.39
C ASP A 95 -9.54 24.80 4.22
N ARG A 96 -10.79 24.31 4.11
CA ARG A 96 -11.22 23.09 4.82
C ARG A 96 -10.42 21.84 4.43
N MET A 97 -9.97 21.77 3.18
CA MET A 97 -9.11 20.69 2.71
C MET A 97 -7.74 20.75 3.38
N TRP A 98 -7.15 21.93 3.47
CA TRP A 98 -5.85 22.13 4.11
C TRP A 98 -5.91 21.87 5.61
N GLU A 99 -6.97 22.34 6.29
CA GLU A 99 -7.20 22.06 7.70
C GLU A 99 -7.37 20.56 7.98
N MET A 100 -8.12 19.86 7.15
CA MET A 100 -8.29 18.42 7.27
C MET A 100 -6.97 17.68 7.04
N LEU A 101 -6.17 18.11 6.07
CA LEU A 101 -4.86 17.54 5.80
C LEU A 101 -3.91 17.72 6.99
N ASP A 102 -3.90 18.94 7.58
CA ASP A 102 -3.07 19.24 8.75
C ASP A 102 -3.47 18.39 9.96
N ARG A 103 -4.76 18.30 10.28
CA ARG A 103 -5.26 17.42 11.36
C ARG A 103 -4.95 15.95 11.12
N LEU A 104 -5.09 15.51 9.87
CA LEU A 104 -4.79 14.12 9.49
C LEU A 104 -3.31 13.79 9.77
N GLN A 105 -2.38 14.67 9.38
CA GLN A 105 -0.95 14.46 9.55
C GLN A 105 -0.49 14.64 11.00
N SER A 106 -0.92 15.72 11.63
CA SER A 106 -0.38 16.15 12.92
C SER A 106 -1.03 15.42 14.10
N ILE A 107 -2.28 14.97 13.95
CA ILE A 107 -3.06 14.42 15.06
C ILE A 107 -3.51 12.98 14.78
N ALA A 108 -4.20 12.73 13.65
CA ALA A 108 -4.85 11.45 13.42
C ALA A 108 -3.85 10.32 13.13
N ILE A 109 -2.89 10.55 12.22
CA ILE A 109 -1.90 9.53 11.84
C ILE A 109 -1.03 9.08 13.02
N PRO A 110 -0.48 9.96 13.88
CA PRO A 110 0.30 9.53 15.04
C PRO A 110 -0.50 8.72 16.07
N ARG A 111 -1.83 8.85 16.10
CA ARG A 111 -2.71 8.11 17.00
C ARG A 111 -3.13 6.73 16.46
N ILE A 112 -2.74 6.39 15.24
CA ILE A 112 -2.98 5.05 14.69
C ILE A 112 -2.14 4.04 15.48
N ARG A 113 -2.79 2.99 15.99
CA ARG A 113 -2.11 1.90 16.69
C ARG A 113 -1.16 1.17 15.73
N ASP A 114 0.07 0.89 16.18
CA ASP A 114 1.11 0.19 15.39
C ASP A 114 1.40 0.84 14.02
N PHE A 115 1.40 2.17 13.98
CA PHE A 115 1.70 2.88 12.75
C PHE A 115 3.16 2.69 12.31
N ARG A 116 3.35 2.13 11.12
CA ARG A 116 4.67 1.88 10.51
C ARG A 116 4.93 2.71 9.25
N GLY A 117 4.16 3.75 9.04
CA GLY A 117 4.20 4.57 7.83
C GLY A 117 3.10 4.21 6.83
N LEU A 118 2.78 5.17 5.98
CA LEU A 118 1.77 5.04 4.92
C LEU A 118 2.29 4.17 3.78
N ASN A 119 1.41 3.39 3.18
CA ASN A 119 1.77 2.54 2.04
C ASN A 119 2.08 3.40 0.80
N PRO A 120 3.32 3.36 0.27
CA PRO A 120 3.70 4.13 -0.92
C PRO A 120 3.06 3.62 -2.22
N ARG A 121 2.46 2.42 -2.22
CA ARG A 121 1.80 1.81 -3.40
C ARG A 121 0.31 2.11 -3.51
N SER A 122 -0.23 2.97 -2.65
CA SER A 122 -1.67 3.32 -2.63
C SER A 122 -2.00 4.51 -3.55
N PHE A 123 -1.18 4.77 -4.55
CA PHE A 123 -1.46 5.69 -5.64
C PHE A 123 -2.25 4.99 -6.76
N ASP A 124 -3.00 5.75 -7.55
CA ASP A 124 -3.89 5.22 -8.60
C ASP A 124 -3.28 5.24 -10.02
N GLY A 125 -2.00 5.56 -10.16
CA GLY A 125 -1.33 5.73 -11.46
C GLY A 125 -1.53 7.11 -12.10
N ARG A 126 -2.32 7.99 -11.46
CA ARG A 126 -2.63 9.36 -11.92
C ARG A 126 -2.41 10.41 -10.85
N GLY A 127 -1.53 10.13 -9.90
CA GLY A 127 -1.17 11.07 -8.85
C GLY A 127 -2.20 11.27 -7.74
N ASN A 128 -3.21 10.41 -7.59
CA ASN A 128 -4.12 10.47 -6.47
C ASN A 128 -3.74 9.41 -5.43
N TYR A 129 -3.87 9.75 -4.16
CA TYR A 129 -3.51 8.88 -3.05
C TYR A 129 -4.72 8.51 -2.21
N THR A 130 -4.87 7.23 -1.86
CA THR A 130 -5.96 6.77 -0.99
C THR A 130 -5.42 6.07 0.25
N LEU A 131 -5.88 6.54 1.41
CA LEU A 131 -5.56 6.02 2.74
C LEU A 131 -6.80 5.40 3.35
N GLY A 132 -6.72 4.12 3.74
CA GLY A 132 -7.73 3.45 4.56
C GLY A 132 -7.40 3.56 6.04
N LEU A 133 -8.31 4.11 6.82
CA LEU A 133 -8.25 4.17 8.28
C LEU A 133 -9.23 3.14 8.84
N ARG A 134 -8.77 2.32 9.77
CA ARG A 134 -9.58 1.23 10.33
C ARG A 134 -10.58 1.71 11.37
N GLU A 135 -10.23 2.78 12.08
CA GLU A 135 -10.98 3.25 13.24
C GLU A 135 -11.18 4.77 13.15
N GLN A 136 -12.40 5.25 13.38
CA GLN A 136 -12.70 6.69 13.45
C GLN A 136 -12.20 7.34 14.74
N ILE A 137 -11.91 6.55 15.76
CA ILE A 137 -11.48 7.01 17.12
C ILE A 137 -10.14 7.75 17.10
N ILE A 138 -9.36 7.59 16.06
CA ILE A 138 -8.10 8.33 15.89
C ILE A 138 -8.30 9.85 15.83
N PHE A 139 -9.51 10.30 15.49
CA PHE A 139 -9.86 11.71 15.50
C PHE A 139 -10.33 12.13 16.89
N PRO A 140 -9.70 13.15 17.51
CA PRO A 140 -10.01 13.57 18.88
C PRO A 140 -11.42 14.18 19.02
N GLU A 141 -12.04 14.56 17.90
CA GLU A 141 -13.38 15.11 17.86
C GLU A 141 -14.46 14.07 18.16
N ILE A 142 -14.10 12.79 18.10
CA ILE A 142 -15.01 11.67 18.36
C ILE A 142 -14.83 11.20 19.79
N ASP A 143 -15.92 11.25 20.55
CA ASP A 143 -15.98 10.71 21.89
C ASP A 143 -16.17 9.19 21.84
N TYR A 144 -15.28 8.45 22.52
CA TYR A 144 -15.32 6.99 22.56
C TYR A 144 -16.63 6.45 23.16
N ASP A 145 -17.14 7.12 24.20
CA ASP A 145 -18.34 6.68 24.92
C ASP A 145 -19.64 6.92 24.12
N ALA A 146 -19.59 7.80 23.11
CA ALA A 146 -20.72 8.12 22.24
C ALA A 146 -20.78 7.25 20.96
N ILE A 147 -19.86 6.29 20.80
CA ILE A 147 -19.78 5.47 19.59
C ILE A 147 -20.59 4.17 19.76
N ASP A 148 -21.55 3.94 18.89
CA ASP A 148 -22.27 2.66 18.81
C ASP A 148 -21.38 1.54 18.26
N GLN A 149 -20.54 1.87 17.25
CA GLN A 149 -19.69 0.91 16.53
C GLN A 149 -18.45 1.57 15.96
N VAL A 150 -17.33 0.84 16.01
CA VAL A 150 -16.09 1.24 15.34
C VAL A 150 -16.26 1.08 13.83
N ARG A 151 -16.06 2.19 13.08
CA ARG A 151 -16.18 2.23 11.62
C ARG A 151 -14.89 2.70 10.99
N GLY A 152 -14.52 2.03 9.90
CA GLY A 152 -13.42 2.48 9.06
C GLY A 152 -13.85 3.59 8.12
N LEU A 153 -12.87 4.38 7.69
CA LEU A 153 -13.07 5.42 6.70
C LEU A 153 -11.91 5.46 5.69
N ASN A 154 -12.21 5.90 4.48
CA ASN A 154 -11.24 6.08 3.42
C ASN A 154 -11.06 7.56 3.15
N VAL A 155 -9.80 8.02 3.16
CA VAL A 155 -9.42 9.38 2.82
C VAL A 155 -8.70 9.35 1.48
N THR A 156 -9.28 9.98 0.46
CA THR A 156 -8.68 10.09 -0.87
C THR A 156 -8.22 11.52 -1.11
N ILE A 157 -6.94 11.70 -1.34
CA ILE A 157 -6.30 12.96 -1.67
C ILE A 157 -6.16 13.03 -3.19
N THR A 158 -6.88 13.94 -3.82
CA THR A 158 -6.80 14.16 -5.27
C THR A 158 -5.85 15.31 -5.53
N THR A 159 -4.85 15.07 -6.37
CA THR A 159 -3.87 16.08 -6.77
C THR A 159 -4.01 16.47 -8.24
N SER A 160 -3.26 17.46 -8.68
CA SER A 160 -3.13 17.84 -10.09
C SER A 160 -1.87 17.24 -10.74
N ALA A 161 -1.14 16.39 -10.03
CA ALA A 161 0.03 15.71 -10.56
C ALA A 161 -0.33 14.82 -11.74
N ALA A 162 0.53 14.74 -12.73
CA ALA A 162 0.35 13.86 -13.87
C ALA A 162 0.82 12.43 -13.57
N THR A 163 1.82 12.30 -12.71
CA THR A 163 2.44 11.02 -12.33
C THR A 163 2.37 10.79 -10.82
N ASP A 164 2.48 9.52 -10.42
CA ASP A 164 2.51 9.15 -8.99
C ASP A 164 3.77 9.64 -8.29
N ASP A 165 4.90 9.77 -9.01
CA ASP A 165 6.15 10.27 -8.43
C ASP A 165 6.06 11.75 -8.06
N GLU A 166 5.44 12.57 -8.91
CA GLU A 166 5.17 13.99 -8.61
C GLU A 166 4.25 14.11 -7.39
N ALA A 167 3.18 13.31 -7.32
CA ALA A 167 2.24 13.33 -6.22
C ALA A 167 2.87 12.83 -4.92
N ARG A 168 3.71 11.80 -4.99
CA ARG A 168 4.44 11.25 -3.84
C ARG A 168 5.35 12.31 -3.24
N GLU A 169 6.10 13.00 -4.09
CA GLU A 169 6.99 14.06 -3.64
C GLU A 169 6.23 15.24 -3.04
N LEU A 170 5.14 15.67 -3.69
CA LEU A 170 4.24 16.68 -3.13
C LEU A 170 3.78 16.31 -1.72
N LEU A 171 3.23 15.10 -1.54
CA LEU A 171 2.72 14.65 -0.24
C LEU A 171 3.83 14.46 0.79
N ARG A 172 5.02 14.03 0.37
CA ARG A 172 6.21 13.92 1.23
C ARG A 172 6.64 15.29 1.77
N LEU A 173 6.73 16.30 0.91
CA LEU A 173 7.09 17.67 1.29
C LEU A 173 6.02 18.32 2.17
N LEU A 174 4.74 17.98 1.97
CA LEU A 174 3.66 18.36 2.86
C LEU A 174 3.78 17.74 4.27
N GLY A 175 4.55 16.64 4.43
CA GLY A 175 4.78 15.98 5.71
C GLY A 175 4.05 14.66 5.89
N MET A 176 3.54 14.05 4.83
CA MET A 176 2.93 12.71 4.93
C MET A 176 4.00 11.65 5.20
N PRO A 177 3.87 10.86 6.28
CA PRO A 177 4.87 9.89 6.70
C PRO A 177 4.74 8.59 5.90
N PHE A 178 5.26 8.57 4.69
CA PHE A 178 5.36 7.34 3.92
C PHE A 178 6.36 6.38 4.54
N ARG A 179 6.02 5.10 4.52
CA ARG A 179 6.97 4.05 4.84
C ARG A 179 8.13 4.14 3.84
N SER A 180 9.38 4.17 4.35
CA SER A 180 10.53 4.00 3.49
C SER A 180 10.34 2.69 2.73
N GLU A 181 10.20 2.76 1.43
CA GLU A 181 10.46 1.59 0.62
C GLU A 181 11.94 1.28 0.89
N GLU A 182 12.23 0.17 1.54
CA GLU A 182 13.41 -0.56 1.16
C GLU A 182 13.20 -0.80 -0.34
N ARG A 183 13.93 -0.06 -1.13
CA ARG A 183 13.89 -0.11 -2.59
C ARG A 183 14.20 -1.55 -2.92
N GLY A 184 13.17 -2.34 -3.14
CA GLY A 184 13.37 -3.66 -3.68
C GLY A 184 14.22 -3.48 -4.92
N PRO A 185 15.21 -4.36 -5.16
CA PRO A 185 16.18 -4.17 -6.21
C PRO A 185 15.44 -3.83 -7.52
N THR A 186 15.88 -2.77 -8.17
CA THR A 186 15.35 -2.37 -9.47
C THR A 186 15.46 -3.53 -10.45
N ALA A 187 14.62 -3.57 -11.49
CA ALA A 187 14.72 -4.62 -12.51
C ALA A 187 16.14 -4.73 -13.11
N ALA A 188 16.91 -3.63 -13.11
CA ALA A 188 18.31 -3.62 -13.50
C ALA A 188 19.20 -4.31 -12.46
N GLU A 189 19.00 -4.02 -11.16
CA GLU A 189 19.75 -4.65 -10.06
C GLU A 189 19.43 -6.14 -9.94
N VAL A 190 18.17 -6.55 -10.17
CA VAL A 190 17.78 -7.97 -10.21
C VAL A 190 18.48 -8.68 -11.37
N ARG A 191 18.54 -8.07 -12.56
CA ARG A 191 19.26 -8.62 -13.71
C ARG A 191 20.77 -8.72 -13.46
N GLN A 192 21.39 -7.70 -12.85
CA GLN A 192 22.80 -7.74 -12.49
C GLN A 192 23.09 -8.81 -11.43
N ALA A 193 22.24 -8.93 -10.41
CA ALA A 193 22.36 -9.97 -9.40
C ALA A 193 22.17 -11.38 -9.98
N GLN A 194 21.27 -11.55 -10.95
CA GLN A 194 21.11 -12.82 -11.66
C GLN A 194 22.33 -13.14 -12.53
N GLN A 195 22.87 -12.18 -13.27
CA GLN A 195 24.08 -12.37 -14.07
C GLN A 195 25.28 -12.76 -13.22
N LEU A 196 25.51 -12.06 -12.09
CA LEU A 196 26.55 -12.39 -11.13
C LEU A 196 26.37 -13.77 -10.48
N ALA A 197 25.13 -14.20 -10.25
CA ALA A 197 24.82 -15.52 -9.73
C ALA A 197 25.09 -16.61 -10.77
N ASP A 198 24.75 -16.36 -12.03
CA ASP A 198 24.99 -17.28 -13.15
C ASP A 198 26.48 -17.40 -13.46
N GLU A 199 27.22 -16.28 -13.43
CA GLU A 199 28.70 -16.30 -13.56
C GLU A 199 29.39 -17.09 -12.44
N LYS A 200 28.93 -16.91 -11.18
CA LYS A 200 29.43 -17.70 -10.06
C LYS A 200 29.18 -19.19 -10.21
N ARG A 201 27.93 -19.56 -10.63
CA ARG A 201 27.60 -20.96 -10.89
C ARG A 201 28.40 -21.56 -12.03
N ALA A 202 28.64 -20.80 -13.09
CA ALA A 202 29.51 -21.23 -14.21
C ALA A 202 30.96 -21.41 -13.77
N ALA A 203 31.48 -20.51 -12.94
CA ALA A 203 32.84 -20.62 -12.39
C ALA A 203 32.96 -21.81 -11.42
N GLU A 204 31.98 -22.05 -10.56
CA GLU A 204 31.92 -23.22 -9.67
C GLU A 204 31.83 -24.55 -10.45
N GLN A 205 31.03 -24.57 -11.54
CA GLN A 205 30.95 -25.75 -12.41
C GLN A 205 32.28 -26.02 -13.13
N GLN A 206 32.95 -25.00 -13.65
CA GLN A 206 34.24 -25.13 -14.28
C GLN A 206 35.32 -25.60 -13.28
N ALA A 207 35.33 -25.05 -12.06
CA ALA A 207 36.23 -25.49 -11.02
C ALA A 207 35.96 -26.94 -10.57
N ALA A 208 34.71 -27.34 -10.49
CA ALA A 208 34.32 -28.72 -10.18
C ALA A 208 34.66 -29.69 -11.30
N GLU A 209 34.62 -29.26 -12.56
CA GLU A 209 34.98 -30.06 -13.72
C GLU A 209 36.52 -30.20 -13.83
N GLN A 210 37.27 -29.15 -13.54
CA GLN A 210 38.72 -29.20 -13.43
C GLN A 210 39.22 -30.13 -12.31
N LEU A 211 38.60 -30.07 -11.13
CA LEU A 211 38.88 -30.98 -10.01
C LEU A 211 38.52 -32.43 -10.32
N LYS A 212 37.50 -32.69 -11.13
CA LYS A 212 37.14 -34.04 -11.61
C LYS A 212 38.13 -34.53 -12.67
N ALA A 213 38.61 -33.65 -13.56
CA ALA A 213 39.63 -33.98 -14.54
C ALA A 213 41.00 -34.32 -13.89
N GLU A 214 41.43 -33.50 -12.90
CA GLU A 214 42.63 -33.78 -12.10
C GLU A 214 42.55 -35.09 -11.28
N ARG A 215 41.35 -35.46 -10.78
CA ARG A 215 41.15 -36.73 -10.10
C ARG A 215 41.03 -37.91 -11.05
N GLY A 216 40.56 -37.73 -12.28
CA GLY A 216 40.44 -38.79 -13.28
C GLY A 216 41.74 -39.25 -13.90
N GLU A 217 42.82 -38.47 -13.76
CA GLU A 217 44.17 -38.86 -14.23
C GLU A 217 44.97 -39.65 -13.19
N THR A 218 44.44 -39.86 -11.97
CA THR A 218 45.15 -40.62 -10.92
C THR A 218 44.60 -42.03 -10.67
N ASP A 219 43.53 -42.47 -11.37
CA ASP A 219 42.88 -43.79 -11.15
C ASP A 219 43.01 -44.78 -12.32
N GLU A 220 44.02 -44.62 -13.21
CA GLU A 220 44.33 -45.62 -14.25
C GLU A 220 45.62 -46.45 -13.97
N ASP A 221 45.97 -46.67 -12.71
CA ASP A 221 47.02 -47.68 -12.43
C ASP A 221 46.70 -48.38 -11.10
N ASP A 222 45.83 -49.37 -11.15
CA ASP A 222 45.88 -50.59 -10.34
C ASP A 222 44.76 -51.54 -10.78
N THR A 223 45.18 -52.44 -11.65
CA THR A 223 44.48 -53.58 -12.19
C THR A 223 44.42 -54.76 -11.22
N GLU A 224 43.44 -55.55 -11.50
CA GLU A 224 43.35 -57.01 -11.31
C GLU A 224 42.96 -57.55 -9.93
N GLY A 225 41.86 -58.23 -9.93
CA GLY A 225 41.50 -59.17 -8.91
C GLY A 225 39.99 -59.51 -8.81
N SER A 226 39.44 -60.15 -9.79
CA SER A 226 38.28 -61.05 -9.60
C SER A 226 38.70 -62.30 -8.81
N PRO A 227 37.85 -63.20 -8.33
CA PRO A 227 36.37 -63.29 -8.49
C PRO A 227 35.59 -63.88 -7.28
N GLU A 228 34.34 -64.05 -7.55
CA GLU A 228 33.46 -65.21 -7.08
C GLU A 228 32.59 -65.05 -5.83
N ALA A 229 31.36 -65.13 -6.14
CA ALA A 229 30.33 -66.11 -5.70
C ALA A 229 29.37 -65.72 -4.59
N ALA A 230 28.19 -65.92 -4.97
CA ALA A 230 27.05 -66.66 -4.39
C ALA A 230 25.98 -65.83 -3.65
N GLU A 231 24.82 -65.80 -4.30
CA GLU A 231 23.56 -66.44 -3.86
C GLU A 231 23.01 -65.89 -2.55
N ASP A 232 21.82 -65.53 -2.37
CA ASP A 232 20.50 -66.07 -2.70
C ASP A 232 19.44 -65.31 -1.89
N ALA A 233 18.19 -65.41 -2.38
CA ALA A 233 16.93 -65.25 -1.66
C ALA A 233 16.34 -63.86 -1.41
N GLY A 234 15.38 -63.59 -2.26
CA GLY A 234 14.24 -62.74 -1.99
C GLY A 234 13.20 -63.43 -1.05
N PRO A 235 11.93 -63.15 -1.18
CA PRO A 235 11.21 -61.90 -1.01
C PRO A 235 10.14 -62.00 0.12
N SER A 236 9.47 -60.97 0.46
CA SER A 236 8.07 -60.94 0.98
C SER A 236 7.80 -59.63 1.74
N GLU A 237 6.87 -58.97 1.34
CA GLU A 237 5.42 -58.89 1.59
C GLU A 237 5.09 -57.59 2.30
N GLU A 238 4.31 -56.78 1.60
CA GLU A 238 3.33 -55.87 2.21
C GLU A 238 2.35 -56.67 3.09
N PRO A 239 1.61 -56.11 4.03
CA PRO A 239 0.53 -55.21 3.70
C PRO A 239 0.17 -54.14 4.77
N GLY A 240 -0.47 -53.07 4.39
CA GLY A 240 -1.89 -52.77 4.57
C GLY A 240 -2.31 -52.01 5.81
N ASN A 241 -2.98 -50.97 5.55
CA ASN A 241 -4.25 -50.52 6.15
C ASN A 241 -4.31 -50.13 7.65
N GLU A 242 -4.54 -48.88 7.95
CA GLU A 242 -5.83 -48.28 8.36
C GLU A 242 -5.68 -46.76 8.41
#